data_67b9fbe442657ee31ce8579970ddb75d
#
_entry.id   67b9fbe442657ee31ce8579970ddb75d
#
_cell.length_a   1.000
_cell.length_b   1.000
_cell.length_c   1.000
_cell.angle_alpha   90.00
_cell.angle_beta   90.00
_cell.angle_gamma   90.00
#
_symmetry.space_group_name_H-M   'P 1'
#
loop_
_entity.id
_entity.type
_entity.pdbx_description
1 polymer ?
#
loop_
_entity_poly.entity_id
_entity_poly.type
_entity_poly.pdbx_seq_one_letter_code
_entity_poly.pdbx_strand_id
1 'polypeptide(L)'
;DFDERVDVIPVSDPNIFSMSQRLALAQTQLELAQSNPQMHNLHEAYRRIYEAIGVNNIEALLPTPQPPKPTDPSIENAKSIIQETLQVFPTQDHDAHMTAHIIFMKTPIAASSPPVFALLQAHLCEHIAFKARGVVDAQMRAMMEEAMQTGQEPPPVDIEAKVAELIAQYTEEVMSALMPPPEGEVDPLVELRSKELDIKAADLDRKSAEFDQRLLFDVAKED
;
A
#
# COMPACT_ATOMS: atom_id res chain seq x y z
N ASP A 1 -19.27 -18.39 -76.27
CA ASP A 1 -18.70 -17.02 -76.19
C ASP A 1 -18.99 -16.44 -74.84
N PHE A 2 -18.00 -16.69 -73.93
CA PHE A 2 -17.96 -15.99 -72.65
C PHE A 2 -16.92 -14.88 -72.76
N ASP A 3 -17.38 -13.67 -73.14
CA ASP A 3 -16.54 -12.49 -73.14
C ASP A 3 -17.04 -11.53 -72.03
N GLU A 4 -17.11 -12.06 -70.80
CA GLU A 4 -17.23 -11.21 -69.64
C GLU A 4 -15.83 -10.84 -69.17
N ARG A 5 -15.26 -9.79 -69.75
CA ARG A 5 -14.11 -9.10 -69.23
C ARG A 5 -14.52 -8.41 -67.94
N VAL A 6 -14.23 -9.06 -66.82
CA VAL A 6 -14.25 -8.42 -65.52
C VAL A 6 -13.04 -7.49 -65.42
N ASP A 7 -13.23 -6.21 -65.66
CA ASP A 7 -12.22 -5.20 -65.41
C ASP A 7 -12.03 -5.11 -63.91
N VAL A 8 -11.02 -5.80 -63.40
CA VAL A 8 -10.56 -5.62 -62.02
C VAL A 8 -9.81 -4.28 -61.96
N ILE A 9 -10.49 -3.23 -61.59
CA ILE A 9 -9.86 -1.97 -61.24
C ILE A 9 -9.25 -2.14 -59.82
N PRO A 10 -7.93 -2.16 -59.66
CA PRO A 10 -7.33 -2.19 -58.32
C PRO A 10 -7.65 -0.85 -57.64
N VAL A 11 -8.64 -0.84 -56.75
CA VAL A 11 -8.89 0.30 -55.89
C VAL A 11 -7.83 0.28 -54.78
N SER A 12 -6.77 1.04 -54.98
CA SER A 12 -5.79 1.31 -53.92
C SER A 12 -6.49 2.22 -52.92
N ASP A 13 -6.85 1.65 -51.75
CA ASP A 13 -7.29 2.49 -50.63
C ASP A 13 -6.11 3.32 -50.17
N PRO A 14 -6.13 4.67 -50.28
CA PRO A 14 -5.05 5.53 -49.87
C PRO A 14 -4.78 5.47 -48.36
N ASN A 15 -5.64 4.86 -47.57
CA ASN A 15 -5.47 4.66 -46.13
C ASN A 15 -4.82 3.32 -45.76
N ILE A 16 -4.45 2.46 -46.72
CA ILE A 16 -3.71 1.24 -46.45
C ILE A 16 -2.24 1.60 -46.17
N PHE A 17 -1.95 1.81 -44.89
CA PHE A 17 -0.56 1.96 -44.44
C PHE A 17 0.21 0.63 -44.61
N SER A 18 1.43 0.71 -45.13
CA SER A 18 2.35 -0.42 -45.11
C SER A 18 2.70 -0.83 -43.67
N MET A 19 3.15 -2.04 -43.47
CA MET A 19 3.59 -2.53 -42.15
C MET A 19 4.65 -1.58 -41.54
N SER A 20 5.60 -1.12 -42.34
CA SER A 20 6.65 -0.19 -41.92
C SER A 20 6.08 1.18 -41.48
N GLN A 21 5.09 1.68 -42.17
CA GLN A 21 4.43 2.93 -41.78
C GLN A 21 3.64 2.79 -40.47
N ARG A 22 2.91 1.68 -40.31
CA ARG A 22 2.22 1.38 -39.04
C ARG A 22 3.17 1.27 -37.87
N LEU A 23 4.30 0.59 -38.07
CA LEU A 23 5.34 0.46 -37.04
C LEU A 23 5.94 1.83 -36.70
N ALA A 24 6.28 2.67 -37.68
CA ALA A 24 6.82 4.00 -37.44
C ALA A 24 5.85 4.89 -36.66
N LEU A 25 4.56 4.86 -36.99
CA LEU A 25 3.54 5.59 -36.25
C LEU A 25 3.40 5.09 -34.81
N ALA A 26 3.39 3.77 -34.61
CA ALA A 26 3.30 3.18 -33.27
C ALA A 26 4.54 3.51 -32.43
N GLN A 27 5.75 3.51 -33.03
CA GLN A 27 6.99 3.93 -32.34
C GLN A 27 6.92 5.40 -31.91
N THR A 28 6.49 6.29 -32.79
CA THR A 28 6.31 7.72 -32.46
C THR A 28 5.29 7.90 -31.31
N GLN A 29 4.18 7.14 -31.33
CA GLN A 29 3.20 7.18 -30.25
C GLN A 29 3.79 6.70 -28.91
N LEU A 30 4.62 5.63 -28.93
CA LEU A 30 5.30 5.14 -27.73
C LEU A 30 6.31 6.17 -27.20
N GLU A 31 7.10 6.79 -28.05
CA GLU A 31 8.05 7.86 -27.67
C GLU A 31 7.32 9.04 -27.00
N LEU A 32 6.21 9.48 -27.58
CA LEU A 32 5.36 10.53 -26.98
C LEU A 32 4.77 10.09 -25.64
N ALA A 33 4.32 8.86 -25.52
CA ALA A 33 3.78 8.33 -24.28
C ALA A 33 4.84 8.20 -23.18
N GLN A 34 6.07 7.82 -23.54
CA GLN A 34 7.20 7.75 -22.61
C GLN A 34 7.70 9.14 -22.18
N SER A 35 7.59 10.15 -23.02
CA SER A 35 7.98 11.53 -22.68
C SER A 35 7.08 12.15 -21.60
N ASN A 36 5.82 11.73 -21.52
CA ASN A 36 4.90 12.18 -20.49
C ASN A 36 3.94 11.03 -20.04
N PRO A 37 4.41 10.10 -19.19
CA PRO A 37 3.64 8.93 -18.76
C PRO A 37 2.34 9.27 -18.01
N GLN A 38 2.27 10.46 -17.40
CA GLN A 38 1.10 10.90 -16.64
C GLN A 38 -0.12 11.21 -17.53
N MET A 39 0.13 11.58 -18.78
CA MET A 39 -0.92 11.94 -19.73
C MET A 39 -1.31 10.79 -20.67
N HIS A 40 -0.54 9.70 -20.71
CA HIS A 40 -0.69 8.65 -21.70
C HIS A 40 -0.86 7.27 -21.05
N ASN A 41 -1.64 6.41 -21.73
CA ASN A 41 -1.71 5.00 -21.37
C ASN A 41 -0.56 4.23 -22.03
N LEU A 42 0.52 3.99 -21.27
CA LEU A 42 1.70 3.26 -21.75
C LEU A 42 1.37 1.81 -22.17
N HIS A 43 0.48 1.14 -21.44
CA HIS A 43 0.06 -0.22 -21.80
C HIS A 43 -0.54 -0.26 -23.22
N GLU A 44 -1.43 0.67 -23.53
CA GLU A 44 -2.03 0.78 -24.86
C GLU A 44 -0.99 1.15 -25.94
N ALA A 45 -0.03 2.01 -25.62
CA ALA A 45 1.06 2.37 -26.55
C ALA A 45 1.94 1.15 -26.89
N TYR A 46 2.30 0.33 -25.90
CA TYR A 46 3.01 -0.92 -26.15
C TYR A 46 2.17 -1.94 -26.92
N ARG A 47 0.87 -2.06 -26.64
CA ARG A 47 -0.05 -2.94 -27.35
C ARG A 47 -0.04 -2.62 -28.84
N ARG A 48 -0.09 -1.35 -29.23
CA ARG A 48 -0.05 -0.91 -30.61
C ARG A 48 1.25 -1.26 -31.34
N ILE A 49 2.40 -1.23 -30.62
CA ILE A 49 3.67 -1.73 -31.18
C ILE A 49 3.55 -3.21 -31.52
N TYR A 50 3.09 -4.05 -30.57
CA TYR A 50 2.93 -5.47 -30.79
C TYR A 50 1.96 -5.80 -31.93
N GLU A 51 0.85 -5.04 -32.04
CA GLU A 51 -0.07 -5.15 -33.17
C GLU A 51 0.59 -4.79 -34.51
N ALA A 52 1.37 -3.69 -34.53
CA ALA A 52 2.04 -3.22 -35.75
C ALA A 52 3.09 -4.21 -36.29
N ILE A 53 3.77 -4.95 -35.40
CA ILE A 53 4.74 -6.01 -35.78
C ILE A 53 4.09 -7.38 -35.97
N GLY A 54 2.79 -7.51 -35.76
CA GLY A 54 2.04 -8.74 -36.03
C GLY A 54 2.22 -9.84 -34.98
N VAL A 55 2.44 -9.47 -33.72
CA VAL A 55 2.54 -10.44 -32.63
C VAL A 55 1.18 -11.08 -32.38
N ASN A 56 1.15 -12.41 -32.39
CA ASN A 56 0.01 -13.19 -31.93
C ASN A 56 0.04 -13.35 -30.42
N ASN A 57 -1.09 -13.26 -29.74
CA ASN A 57 -1.20 -13.41 -28.28
C ASN A 57 -0.45 -12.30 -27.50
N ILE A 58 -0.82 -11.08 -27.76
CA ILE A 58 -0.25 -9.88 -27.12
C ILE A 58 -0.47 -9.92 -25.61
N GLU A 59 -1.60 -10.44 -25.13
CA GLU A 59 -1.97 -10.53 -23.73
C GLU A 59 -0.98 -11.38 -22.90
N ALA A 60 -0.30 -12.35 -23.54
CA ALA A 60 0.73 -13.14 -22.85
C ALA A 60 2.04 -12.35 -22.63
N LEU A 61 2.33 -11.39 -23.53
CA LEU A 61 3.52 -10.54 -23.44
C LEU A 61 3.24 -9.25 -22.64
N LEU A 62 2.04 -8.75 -22.74
CA LEU A 62 1.59 -7.51 -22.14
C LEU A 62 0.25 -7.76 -21.39
N PRO A 63 0.30 -8.43 -20.24
CA PRO A 63 -0.90 -8.70 -19.47
C PRO A 63 -1.58 -7.40 -19.06
N THR A 64 -2.90 -7.36 -19.16
CA THR A 64 -3.69 -6.20 -18.72
C THR A 64 -3.44 -5.94 -17.23
N PRO A 65 -3.05 -4.72 -16.84
CA PRO A 65 -2.90 -4.37 -15.44
C PRO A 65 -4.17 -4.69 -14.66
N GLN A 66 -4.06 -5.53 -13.64
CA GLN A 66 -5.21 -5.79 -12.78
C GLN A 66 -5.48 -4.54 -11.93
N PRO A 67 -6.75 -4.16 -11.76
CA PRO A 67 -7.07 -3.08 -10.84
C PRO A 67 -6.55 -3.46 -9.44
N PRO A 68 -5.97 -2.51 -8.70
CA PRO A 68 -5.51 -2.76 -7.35
C PRO A 68 -6.68 -3.22 -6.48
N LYS A 69 -6.40 -4.17 -5.58
CA LYS A 69 -7.39 -4.76 -4.67
C LYS A 69 -7.00 -4.45 -3.23
N PRO A 70 -8.00 -4.31 -2.34
CA PRO A 70 -7.74 -4.19 -0.92
C PRO A 70 -6.87 -5.38 -0.44
N THR A 71 -5.87 -5.08 0.36
CA THR A 71 -5.01 -6.06 1.03
C THR A 71 -5.20 -5.92 2.53
N ASP A 72 -4.85 -6.97 3.29
CA ASP A 72 -4.85 -6.85 4.75
C ASP A 72 -3.62 -6.07 5.24
N PRO A 73 -3.67 -5.50 6.45
CA PRO A 73 -2.59 -4.64 6.95
C PRO A 73 -1.26 -5.36 7.15
N SER A 74 -1.25 -6.68 7.31
CA SER A 74 0.00 -7.44 7.45
C SER A 74 0.74 -7.55 6.13
N ILE A 75 0.01 -7.72 5.03
CA ILE A 75 0.56 -7.71 3.68
C ILE A 75 1.07 -6.30 3.34
N GLU A 76 0.33 -5.25 3.69
CA GLU A 76 0.73 -3.86 3.48
C GLU A 76 2.02 -3.52 4.26
N ASN A 77 2.14 -3.99 5.51
CA ASN A 77 3.37 -3.88 6.29
C ASN A 77 4.56 -4.58 5.60
N ALA A 78 4.35 -5.78 5.05
CA ALA A 78 5.40 -6.49 4.32
C ALA A 78 5.80 -5.74 3.03
N LYS A 79 4.83 -5.20 2.28
CA LYS A 79 5.04 -4.37 1.10
C LYS A 79 5.82 -3.11 1.41
N SER A 80 5.59 -2.48 2.57
CA SER A 80 6.32 -1.28 2.98
C SER A 80 7.82 -1.53 3.13
N ILE A 81 8.24 -2.73 3.54
CA ILE A 81 9.66 -3.10 3.68
C ILE A 81 10.37 -3.07 2.32
N ILE A 82 9.71 -3.52 1.28
CA ILE A 82 10.24 -3.51 -0.10
C ILE A 82 9.87 -2.23 -0.86
N GLN A 83 9.33 -1.23 -0.17
CA GLN A 83 8.94 0.07 -0.71
C GLN A 83 7.94 -0.02 -1.89
N GLU A 84 7.08 -1.03 -1.88
CA GLU A 84 5.97 -1.13 -2.82
C GLU A 84 4.89 -0.10 -2.48
N THR A 85 4.25 0.47 -3.50
CA THR A 85 3.17 1.45 -3.32
C THR A 85 2.00 0.82 -2.58
N LEU A 86 1.57 1.46 -1.50
CA LEU A 86 0.38 1.10 -0.74
C LEU A 86 -0.81 1.93 -1.25
N GLN A 87 -2.01 1.37 -1.13
CA GLN A 87 -3.24 2.05 -1.54
C GLN A 87 -4.37 1.74 -0.57
N VAL A 88 -5.05 2.78 -0.12
CA VAL A 88 -6.22 2.67 0.75
C VAL A 88 -7.50 2.56 -0.08
N PHE A 89 -8.44 1.75 0.40
CA PHE A 89 -9.74 1.56 -0.22
C PHE A 89 -10.88 1.90 0.75
N PRO A 90 -11.97 2.50 0.26
CA PRO A 90 -13.10 2.92 1.12
C PRO A 90 -13.78 1.79 1.89
N THR A 91 -13.58 0.53 1.45
CA THR A 91 -14.21 -0.66 2.04
C THR A 91 -13.36 -1.34 3.11
N GLN A 92 -12.15 -0.85 3.38
CA GLN A 92 -11.29 -1.38 4.43
C GLN A 92 -11.75 -0.94 5.81
N ASP A 93 -11.46 -1.76 6.82
CA ASP A 93 -11.57 -1.35 8.22
C ASP A 93 -10.37 -0.46 8.58
N HIS A 94 -10.59 0.86 8.47
CA HIS A 94 -9.53 1.83 8.67
C HIS A 94 -8.97 1.79 10.09
N ASP A 95 -9.79 1.51 11.11
CA ASP A 95 -9.33 1.44 12.51
C ASP A 95 -8.40 0.24 12.73
N ALA A 96 -8.77 -0.92 12.19
CA ALA A 96 -7.95 -2.12 12.27
C ALA A 96 -6.62 -1.94 11.52
N HIS A 97 -6.65 -1.32 10.32
CA HIS A 97 -5.45 -1.03 9.53
C HIS A 97 -4.52 -0.06 10.27
N MET A 98 -5.03 1.08 10.74
CA MET A 98 -4.24 2.06 11.49
C MET A 98 -3.59 1.43 12.73
N THR A 99 -4.34 0.63 13.49
CA THR A 99 -3.82 -0.06 14.67
C THR A 99 -2.67 -1.00 14.30
N ALA A 100 -2.83 -1.82 13.26
CA ALA A 100 -1.81 -2.76 12.83
C ALA A 100 -0.54 -2.05 12.30
N HIS A 101 -0.71 -0.95 11.55
CA HIS A 101 0.41 -0.16 11.06
C HIS A 101 1.16 0.54 12.19
N ILE A 102 0.47 1.13 13.17
CA ILE A 102 1.08 1.76 14.34
C ILE A 102 1.91 0.75 15.14
N ILE A 103 1.38 -0.46 15.38
CA ILE A 103 2.10 -1.53 16.08
C ILE A 103 3.34 -1.92 15.29
N PHE A 104 3.24 -2.08 13.97
CA PHE A 104 4.38 -2.43 13.13
C PHE A 104 5.43 -1.32 13.09
N MET A 105 5.04 -0.05 13.00
CA MET A 105 5.95 1.11 13.02
C MET A 105 6.78 1.21 14.30
N LYS A 106 6.29 0.66 15.41
CA LYS A 106 7.03 0.58 16.68
C LYS A 106 8.04 -0.57 16.72
N THR A 107 8.02 -1.49 15.77
CA THR A 107 9.01 -2.57 15.70
C THR A 107 10.38 -2.03 15.29
N PRO A 108 11.49 -2.67 15.73
CA PRO A 108 12.83 -2.26 15.33
C PRO A 108 13.03 -2.22 13.80
N ILE A 109 12.36 -3.10 13.07
CA ILE A 109 12.45 -3.17 11.60
C ILE A 109 11.96 -1.87 10.96
N ALA A 110 10.78 -1.41 11.34
CA ALA A 110 10.20 -0.19 10.76
C ALA A 110 10.84 1.07 11.38
N ALA A 111 11.06 1.10 12.70
CA ALA A 111 11.63 2.25 13.41
C ALA A 111 13.06 2.59 12.97
N SER A 112 13.86 1.59 12.56
CA SER A 112 15.23 1.80 12.08
C SER A 112 15.33 2.14 10.57
N SER A 113 14.22 2.10 9.85
CA SER A 113 14.16 2.36 8.39
C SER A 113 13.34 3.61 8.08
N PRO A 114 13.95 4.79 7.92
CA PRO A 114 13.24 6.03 7.59
C PRO A 114 12.34 5.94 6.36
N PRO A 115 12.72 5.24 5.26
CA PRO A 115 11.84 5.11 4.10
C PRO A 115 10.57 4.30 4.39
N VAL A 116 10.68 3.20 5.15
CA VAL A 116 9.53 2.38 5.56
C VAL A 116 8.60 3.18 6.46
N PHE A 117 9.19 3.89 7.44
CA PHE A 117 8.44 4.72 8.36
C PHE A 117 7.67 5.84 7.63
N ALA A 118 8.32 6.56 6.72
CA ALA A 118 7.70 7.62 5.93
C ALA A 118 6.58 7.11 5.03
N LEU A 119 6.76 5.94 4.38
CA LEU A 119 5.74 5.31 3.55
C LEU A 119 4.49 4.94 4.37
N LEU A 120 4.69 4.31 5.52
CA LEU A 120 3.58 3.95 6.41
C LEU A 120 2.90 5.18 7.03
N GLN A 121 3.65 6.23 7.34
CA GLN A 121 3.09 7.49 7.83
C GLN A 121 2.18 8.14 6.77
N ALA A 122 2.61 8.19 5.52
CA ALA A 122 1.78 8.68 4.43
C ALA A 122 0.51 7.82 4.25
N HIS A 123 0.65 6.50 4.32
CA HIS A 123 -0.46 5.56 4.23
C HIS A 123 -1.46 5.69 5.39
N LEU A 124 -0.99 5.94 6.62
CA LEU A 124 -1.85 6.25 7.76
C LEU A 124 -2.67 7.53 7.53
N CYS A 125 -2.08 8.57 6.94
CA CYS A 125 -2.82 9.79 6.60
C CYS A 125 -3.97 9.52 5.61
N GLU A 126 -3.79 8.61 4.67
CA GLU A 126 -4.86 8.19 3.76
C GLU A 126 -5.98 7.47 4.51
N HIS A 127 -5.66 6.53 5.41
CA HIS A 127 -6.65 5.86 6.25
C HIS A 127 -7.43 6.85 7.13
N ILE A 128 -6.76 7.82 7.74
CA ILE A 128 -7.38 8.90 8.53
C ILE A 128 -8.38 9.68 7.67
N ALA A 129 -8.00 10.06 6.45
CA ALA A 129 -8.86 10.82 5.55
C ALA A 129 -10.11 10.01 5.15
N PHE A 130 -9.97 8.73 4.84
CA PHE A 130 -11.12 7.87 4.51
C PHE A 130 -12.02 7.65 5.72
N LYS A 131 -11.46 7.41 6.91
CA LYS A 131 -12.22 7.28 8.16
C LYS A 131 -13.03 8.54 8.46
N ALA A 132 -12.38 9.72 8.43
CA ALA A 132 -13.04 10.99 8.70
C ALA A 132 -14.20 11.24 7.74
N ARG A 133 -13.97 11.01 6.44
CA ARG A 133 -14.99 11.15 5.40
C ARG A 133 -16.15 10.17 5.60
N GLY A 134 -15.86 8.91 5.92
CA GLY A 134 -16.87 7.90 6.20
C GLY A 134 -17.77 8.24 7.39
N VAL A 135 -17.21 8.84 8.45
CA VAL A 135 -17.97 9.30 9.61
C VAL A 135 -18.91 10.46 9.23
N VAL A 136 -18.41 11.45 8.50
CA VAL A 136 -19.24 12.59 8.06
C VAL A 136 -20.35 12.13 7.12
N ASP A 137 -20.05 11.24 6.17
CA ASP A 137 -21.04 10.67 5.25
C ASP A 137 -22.14 9.88 5.98
N ALA A 138 -21.78 9.16 7.05
CA ALA A 138 -22.75 8.46 7.90
C ALA A 138 -23.64 9.44 8.68
N GLN A 139 -23.06 10.50 9.24
CA GLN A 139 -23.81 11.56 9.93
C GLN A 139 -24.78 12.27 9.00
N MET A 140 -24.32 12.61 7.79
CA MET A 140 -25.16 13.26 6.77
C MET A 140 -26.33 12.38 6.35
N ARG A 141 -26.09 11.08 6.14
CA ARG A 141 -27.18 10.14 5.85
C ARG A 141 -28.20 10.07 6.97
N ALA A 142 -27.76 9.98 8.22
CA ALA A 142 -28.65 9.95 9.37
C ALA A 142 -29.49 11.24 9.49
N MET A 143 -28.89 12.41 9.27
CA MET A 143 -29.60 13.69 9.26
C MET A 143 -30.64 13.78 8.14
N MET A 144 -30.31 13.28 6.93
CA MET A 144 -31.26 13.26 5.83
C MET A 144 -32.43 12.31 6.09
N GLU A 145 -32.16 11.15 6.71
CA GLU A 145 -33.19 10.20 7.08
C GLU A 145 -34.15 10.76 8.15
N GLU A 146 -33.60 11.46 9.15
CA GLU A 146 -34.39 12.16 10.16
C GLU A 146 -35.25 13.27 9.53
N ALA A 147 -34.67 14.06 8.62
CA ALA A 147 -35.37 15.12 7.88
C ALA A 147 -36.55 14.54 7.05
N MET A 148 -36.36 13.40 6.42
CA MET A 148 -37.43 12.71 5.68
C MET A 148 -38.56 12.23 6.60
N GLN A 149 -38.24 11.76 7.82
CA GLN A 149 -39.23 11.25 8.79
C GLN A 149 -39.99 12.39 9.45
N THR A 150 -39.31 13.51 9.75
CA THR A 150 -39.90 14.65 10.46
C THR A 150 -40.53 15.71 9.54
N GLY A 151 -40.20 15.67 8.23
CA GLY A 151 -40.60 16.70 7.27
C GLY A 151 -39.91 18.06 7.50
N GLN A 152 -38.85 18.09 8.30
CA GLN A 152 -38.04 19.28 8.55
C GLN A 152 -36.84 19.31 7.61
N GLU A 153 -36.45 20.48 7.15
CA GLU A 153 -35.26 20.66 6.35
C GLU A 153 -33.99 20.49 7.24
N PRO A 154 -33.00 19.67 6.81
CA PRO A 154 -31.80 19.48 7.62
C PRO A 154 -31.01 20.80 7.71
N PRO A 155 -30.35 21.07 8.85
CA PRO A 155 -29.53 22.27 8.98
C PRO A 155 -28.36 22.26 8.00
N PRO A 156 -27.94 23.41 7.48
CA PRO A 156 -26.78 23.49 6.61
C PRO A 156 -25.52 23.07 7.38
N VAL A 157 -24.77 22.10 6.83
CA VAL A 157 -23.53 21.58 7.42
C VAL A 157 -22.37 21.84 6.46
N ASP A 158 -21.33 22.45 6.95
CA ASP A 158 -20.04 22.54 6.23
C ASP A 158 -19.31 21.20 6.35
N ILE A 159 -19.47 20.39 5.31
CA ILE A 159 -18.90 19.04 5.24
C ILE A 159 -17.38 19.10 5.27
N GLU A 160 -16.77 20.07 4.56
CA GLU A 160 -15.31 20.19 4.47
C GLU A 160 -14.70 20.56 5.82
N ALA A 161 -15.29 21.51 6.52
CA ALA A 161 -14.86 21.88 7.87
C ALA A 161 -14.97 20.71 8.85
N LYS A 162 -16.06 19.93 8.79
CA LYS A 162 -16.25 18.73 9.61
C LYS A 162 -15.22 17.64 9.33
N VAL A 163 -14.94 17.36 8.06
CA VAL A 163 -13.91 16.39 7.66
C VAL A 163 -12.54 16.85 8.15
N ALA A 164 -12.19 18.13 7.99
CA ALA A 164 -10.92 18.69 8.44
C ALA A 164 -10.75 18.60 9.97
N GLU A 165 -11.81 18.87 10.74
CA GLU A 165 -11.83 18.73 12.21
C GLU A 165 -11.50 17.28 12.63
N LEU A 166 -12.18 16.29 12.02
CA LEU A 166 -11.95 14.87 12.31
C LEU A 166 -10.57 14.39 11.87
N ILE A 167 -10.05 14.86 10.73
CA ILE A 167 -8.69 14.56 10.31
C ILE A 167 -7.69 15.07 11.35
N ALA A 168 -7.85 16.28 11.85
CA ALA A 168 -6.96 16.84 12.86
C ALA A 168 -7.00 16.00 14.15
N GLN A 169 -8.20 15.64 14.62
CA GLN A 169 -8.39 14.81 15.80
C GLN A 169 -7.72 13.43 15.64
N TYR A 170 -8.01 12.70 14.56
CA TYR A 170 -7.44 11.36 14.34
C TYR A 170 -5.93 11.42 14.10
N THR A 171 -5.42 12.50 13.50
CA THR A 171 -3.98 12.69 13.35
C THR A 171 -3.31 12.85 14.71
N GLU A 172 -3.91 13.61 15.62
CA GLU A 172 -3.40 13.78 16.99
C GLU A 172 -3.40 12.43 17.74
N GLU A 173 -4.48 11.65 17.64
CA GLU A 173 -4.57 10.31 18.23
C GLU A 173 -3.46 9.38 17.72
N VAL A 174 -3.24 9.35 16.40
CA VAL A 174 -2.19 8.52 15.76
C VAL A 174 -0.79 8.99 16.15
N MET A 175 -0.54 10.29 16.16
CA MET A 175 0.76 10.86 16.58
C MET A 175 1.04 10.56 18.04
N SER A 176 0.06 10.71 18.93
CA SER A 176 0.18 10.35 20.34
C SER A 176 0.47 8.85 20.51
N ALA A 177 -0.18 7.99 19.72
CA ALA A 177 0.07 6.56 19.75
C ALA A 177 1.47 6.18 19.23
N LEU A 178 2.05 6.94 18.30
CA LEU A 178 3.41 6.70 17.78
C LEU A 178 4.51 7.22 18.71
N MET A 179 4.21 8.17 19.58
CA MET A 179 5.18 8.67 20.55
C MET A 179 5.55 7.58 21.57
N PRO A 180 6.80 7.53 22.01
CA PRO A 180 7.16 6.69 23.17
C PRO A 180 6.34 7.17 24.38
N PRO A 181 5.96 6.26 25.29
CA PRO A 181 5.31 6.66 26.52
C PRO A 181 6.19 7.68 27.25
N PRO A 182 5.58 8.65 27.98
CA PRO A 182 6.34 9.63 28.73
C PRO A 182 7.33 8.95 29.65
N GLU A 183 8.54 9.50 29.77
CA GLU A 183 9.61 8.94 30.63
C GLU A 183 9.06 8.72 32.04
N GLY A 184 8.89 7.47 32.44
CA GLY A 184 8.35 7.06 33.73
C GLY A 184 7.22 6.03 33.70
N GLU A 185 6.53 5.85 32.59
CA GLU A 185 5.57 4.76 32.39
C GLU A 185 6.21 3.66 31.52
N VAL A 186 6.91 2.76 32.16
CA VAL A 186 7.38 1.53 31.51
C VAL A 186 6.17 0.63 31.35
N ASP A 187 5.87 0.22 30.10
CA ASP A 187 4.83 -0.78 29.83
C ASP A 187 5.04 -1.98 30.76
N PRO A 188 4.05 -2.35 31.60
CA PRO A 188 4.18 -3.46 32.55
C PRO A 188 4.64 -4.77 31.88
N LEU A 189 4.31 -5.00 30.60
CA LEU A 189 4.75 -6.16 29.83
C LEU A 189 6.24 -6.09 29.48
N VAL A 190 6.77 -4.90 29.19
CA VAL A 190 8.20 -4.67 28.93
C VAL A 190 8.99 -4.85 30.22
N GLU A 191 8.47 -4.34 31.34
CA GLU A 191 9.09 -4.51 32.66
C GLU A 191 9.12 -5.99 33.10
N LEU A 192 8.03 -6.73 32.91
CA LEU A 192 7.97 -8.17 33.19
C LEU A 192 8.95 -8.95 32.30
N ARG A 193 9.06 -8.61 31.03
CA ARG A 193 9.98 -9.28 30.11
C ARG A 193 11.44 -8.96 30.38
N SER A 194 11.74 -7.74 30.80
CA SER A 194 13.07 -7.36 31.28
C SER A 194 13.45 -8.18 32.54
N LYS A 195 12.57 -8.25 33.51
CA LYS A 195 12.77 -9.08 34.71
C LYS A 195 12.96 -10.57 34.40
N GLU A 196 12.20 -11.10 33.43
CA GLU A 196 12.36 -12.49 32.99
C GLU A 196 13.74 -12.74 32.33
N LEU A 197 14.23 -11.79 31.54
CA LEU A 197 15.54 -11.85 30.90
C LEU A 197 16.65 -11.74 31.96
N ASP A 198 16.51 -10.88 32.95
CA ASP A 198 17.47 -10.73 34.06
C ASP A 198 17.55 -12.02 34.89
N ILE A 199 16.43 -12.68 35.17
CA ILE A 199 16.38 -13.97 35.87
C ILE A 199 17.09 -15.06 35.04
N LYS A 200 16.84 -15.11 33.73
CA LYS A 200 17.51 -16.07 32.84
C LYS A 200 19.01 -15.83 32.73
N ALA A 201 19.44 -14.58 32.70
CA ALA A 201 20.87 -14.23 32.71
C ALA A 201 21.52 -14.68 34.00
N ALA A 202 20.94 -14.39 35.17
CA ALA A 202 21.43 -14.83 36.47
C ALA A 202 21.49 -16.36 36.63
N ASP A 203 20.51 -17.10 36.04
CA ASP A 203 20.53 -18.58 36.04
C ASP A 203 21.65 -19.14 35.13
N LEU A 204 21.93 -18.50 34.02
CA LEU A 204 23.06 -18.85 33.13
C LEU A 204 24.39 -18.60 33.82
N ASP A 205 24.57 -17.46 34.48
CA ASP A 205 25.78 -17.12 35.23
C ASP A 205 26.02 -18.12 36.38
N ARG A 206 24.95 -18.50 37.11
CA ARG A 206 25.04 -19.52 38.14
C ARG A 206 25.47 -20.89 37.61
N LYS A 207 24.86 -21.34 36.48
CA LYS A 207 25.22 -22.60 35.83
C LYS A 207 26.66 -22.60 35.31
N SER A 208 27.12 -21.47 34.77
CA SER A 208 28.53 -21.31 34.37
C SER A 208 29.46 -21.44 35.55
N ALA A 209 29.19 -20.77 36.67
CA ALA A 209 29.99 -20.88 37.90
C ALA A 209 29.98 -22.29 38.48
N GLU A 210 28.86 -23.00 38.49
CA GLU A 210 28.76 -24.40 38.90
C GLU A 210 29.58 -25.33 37.99
N PHE A 211 29.57 -25.07 36.68
CA PHE A 211 30.39 -25.82 35.73
C PHE A 211 31.87 -25.62 35.94
N ASP A 212 32.30 -24.37 36.14
CA ASP A 212 33.71 -24.03 36.41
C ASP A 212 34.18 -24.67 37.71
N GLN A 213 33.35 -24.67 38.77
CA GLN A 213 33.68 -25.35 40.03
C GLN A 213 33.85 -26.87 39.88
N ARG A 214 32.99 -27.52 39.09
CA ARG A 214 33.10 -28.96 38.80
C ARG A 214 34.37 -29.26 38.01
N LEU A 215 34.72 -28.44 37.02
CA LEU A 215 35.93 -28.59 36.24
C LEU A 215 37.20 -28.52 37.13
N LEU A 216 37.23 -27.55 38.05
CA LEU A 216 38.31 -27.39 39.03
C LEU A 216 38.40 -28.60 40.00
N PHE A 217 37.24 -29.18 40.37
CA PHE A 217 37.19 -30.35 41.26
C PHE A 217 37.66 -31.63 40.58
N ASP A 218 37.34 -31.77 39.27
CA ASP A 218 37.77 -32.93 38.50
C ASP A 218 39.28 -32.90 38.18
N VAL A 219 39.82 -31.70 37.88
CA VAL A 219 41.28 -31.52 37.69
C VAL A 219 42.06 -31.80 38.97
N ALA A 220 41.56 -31.44 40.17
CA ALA A 220 42.17 -31.65 41.43
C ALA A 220 42.12 -33.12 41.91
N LYS A 221 41.44 -34.02 41.23
CA LYS A 221 41.41 -35.48 41.53
C LYS A 221 42.35 -36.29 40.66
N GLU A 222 42.90 -35.73 39.60
CA GLU A 222 43.88 -36.39 38.75
C GLU A 222 45.31 -36.16 39.10
N ASP A 223 45.62 -35.28 40.08
CA ASP A 223 46.93 -35.09 40.79
C ASP A 223 46.97 -35.85 42.13
#